data_ed9af57cbece2467d404dd2fcea48f73
#
_entry.id   ed9af57cbece2467d404dd2fcea48f73
#
_cell.length_a   1.000
_cell.length_b   1.000
_cell.length_c   1.000
_cell.angle_alpha   90.00
_cell.angle_beta   90.00
_cell.angle_gamma   90.00
#
_symmetry.space_group_name_H-M   'P 1'
#
loop_
_entity.id
_entity.type
_entity.pdbx_description
1 polymer ?
#
loop_
_entity_poly.entity_id
_entity_poly.type
_entity_poly.pdbx_seq_one_letter_code
_entity_poly.pdbx_strand_id
1 'polypeptide(L)'
;NIIDVSAITSIFRPGPLSAGVDAEYVEAKNHPQRISYLSDEAREITEETFGFLIFQEQIALLAHKLGGLTLDEGNMLRKVLTKKGTGKGSVKEKLRTKFIKGCVHNNIDRDEAQSLWDKFEFFSGYGFNKSHAVSYSIISYQCAWLFNYYPAEWMAAFLDKEPESRKEKAINIAKQFGFKIAPLDVNKSGT
;
A
#
# COMPACT_ATOMS: atom_id res chain seq x y z
N ASN A 1 -4.98 2.46 -12.70
CA ASN A 1 -6.01 1.50 -12.28
C ASN A 1 -6.15 1.49 -10.75
N ILE A 2 -7.09 0.72 -10.20
CA ILE A 2 -7.36 0.66 -8.75
C ILE A 2 -6.19 0.06 -7.94
N ILE A 3 -5.40 -0.80 -8.54
CA ILE A 3 -4.22 -1.40 -7.91
C ILE A 3 -3.15 -0.32 -7.70
N ASP A 4 -2.94 0.54 -8.70
CA ASP A 4 -2.03 1.69 -8.57
C ASP A 4 -2.48 2.64 -7.46
N VAL A 5 -3.79 2.91 -7.34
CA VAL A 5 -4.32 3.75 -6.25
C VAL A 5 -4.04 3.13 -4.90
N SER A 6 -4.20 1.80 -4.78
CA SER A 6 -3.90 1.06 -3.54
C SER A 6 -2.40 1.10 -3.19
N ALA A 7 -1.53 0.95 -4.20
CA ALA A 7 -0.09 1.04 -4.01
C ALA A 7 0.32 2.46 -3.59
N ILE A 8 -0.13 3.49 -4.31
CA ILE A 8 0.16 4.90 -4.00
C ILE A 8 -0.31 5.26 -2.60
N THR A 9 -1.54 4.91 -2.22
CA THR A 9 -2.07 5.14 -0.86
C THR A 9 -1.19 4.50 0.21
N SER A 10 -0.58 3.37 -0.09
CA SER A 10 0.29 2.64 0.83
C SER A 10 1.71 3.20 0.90
N ILE A 11 2.23 3.74 -0.20
CA ILE A 11 3.60 4.27 -0.32
C ILE A 11 3.66 5.75 0.09
N PHE A 12 2.63 6.54 -0.20
CA PHE A 12 2.63 7.99 0.06
C PHE A 12 2.54 8.32 1.55
N ARG A 13 3.60 7.98 2.27
CA ARG A 13 3.77 8.15 3.72
C ARG A 13 5.22 8.50 4.03
N PRO A 14 5.51 9.21 5.14
CA PRO A 14 6.87 9.68 5.46
C PRO A 14 7.95 8.59 5.39
N GLY A 15 7.67 7.38 5.87
CA GLY A 15 8.64 6.28 5.86
C GLY A 15 9.04 5.82 4.46
N PRO A 16 8.13 5.30 3.63
CA PRO A 16 8.43 4.91 2.25
C PRO A 16 8.98 6.05 1.40
N LEU A 17 8.45 7.28 1.54
CA LEU A 17 8.95 8.46 0.82
C LEU A 17 10.40 8.78 1.18
N SER A 18 10.75 8.72 2.48
CA SER A 18 12.14 8.93 2.92
C SER A 18 13.10 7.84 2.42
N ALA A 19 12.59 6.67 2.08
CA ALA A 19 13.35 5.56 1.51
C ALA A 19 13.38 5.56 -0.03
N GLY A 20 12.72 6.53 -0.70
CA GLY A 20 12.70 6.64 -2.16
C GLY A 20 11.83 5.59 -2.88
N VAL A 21 11.00 4.87 -2.14
CA VAL A 21 10.18 3.76 -2.71
C VAL A 21 9.20 4.26 -3.76
N ASP A 22 8.72 5.49 -3.65
CA ASP A 22 7.81 6.12 -4.61
C ASP A 22 8.47 6.31 -5.98
N ALA A 23 9.70 6.83 -6.02
CA ALA A 23 10.45 7.03 -7.26
C ALA A 23 10.79 5.70 -7.93
N GLU A 24 11.26 4.72 -7.13
CA GLU A 24 11.59 3.38 -7.64
C GLU A 24 10.35 2.66 -8.16
N TYR A 25 9.19 2.80 -7.48
CA TYR A 25 7.93 2.22 -7.93
C TYR A 25 7.48 2.79 -9.29
N VAL A 26 7.59 4.12 -9.47
CA VAL A 26 7.25 4.79 -10.73
C VAL A 26 8.18 4.33 -11.86
N GLU A 27 9.48 4.21 -11.60
CA GLU A 27 10.45 3.71 -12.57
C GLU A 27 10.13 2.26 -12.97
N ALA A 28 9.87 1.38 -12.01
CA ALA A 28 9.52 0.00 -12.29
C ALA A 28 8.20 -0.13 -13.07
N LYS A 29 7.20 0.69 -12.75
CA LYS A 29 5.94 0.74 -13.48
C LYS A 29 6.12 1.17 -14.94
N ASN A 30 6.99 2.15 -15.19
CA ASN A 30 7.25 2.66 -16.54
C ASN A 30 8.14 1.71 -17.37
N HIS A 31 8.92 0.86 -16.70
CA HIS A 31 9.87 -0.07 -17.32
C HIS A 31 9.71 -1.50 -16.78
N PRO A 32 8.49 -2.12 -16.87
CA PRO A 32 8.23 -3.44 -16.28
C PRO A 32 9.14 -4.55 -16.84
N GLN A 33 9.68 -4.37 -18.03
CA GLN A 33 10.64 -5.30 -18.64
C GLN A 33 12.00 -5.35 -17.94
N ARG A 34 12.30 -4.40 -17.05
CA ARG A 34 13.56 -4.35 -16.28
C ARG A 34 13.44 -5.04 -14.91
N ILE A 35 12.22 -5.46 -14.53
CA ILE A 35 11.99 -6.07 -13.23
C ILE A 35 12.54 -7.50 -13.26
N SER A 36 13.40 -7.82 -12.30
CA SER A 36 13.85 -9.17 -12.04
C SER A 36 13.13 -9.74 -10.82
N TYR A 37 12.56 -10.92 -11.00
CA TYR A 37 11.91 -11.66 -9.91
C TYR A 37 12.80 -12.82 -9.48
N LEU A 38 12.81 -13.10 -8.18
CA LEU A 38 13.62 -14.18 -7.60
C LEU A 38 13.19 -15.58 -8.09
N SER A 39 11.88 -15.76 -8.33
CA SER A 39 11.28 -16.98 -8.87
C SER A 39 9.89 -16.66 -9.43
N ASP A 40 9.27 -17.64 -10.12
CA ASP A 40 7.91 -17.50 -10.62
C ASP A 40 6.89 -17.32 -9.47
N GLU A 41 7.09 -18.01 -8.33
CA GLU A 41 6.23 -17.84 -7.15
C GLU A 41 6.38 -16.43 -6.54
N ALA A 42 7.60 -15.87 -6.53
CA ALA A 42 7.83 -14.51 -6.08
C ALA A 42 7.15 -13.50 -7.02
N ARG A 43 7.19 -13.79 -8.32
CA ARG A 43 6.49 -12.99 -9.33
C ARG A 43 4.98 -12.99 -9.12
N GLU A 44 4.34 -14.14 -8.98
CA GLU A 44 2.89 -14.25 -8.73
C GLU A 44 2.43 -13.39 -7.54
N ILE A 45 3.26 -13.25 -6.52
CA ILE A 45 2.94 -12.50 -5.30
C ILE A 45 3.20 -11.00 -5.46
N THR A 46 4.18 -10.61 -6.27
CA THR A 46 4.68 -9.23 -6.30
C THR A 46 4.50 -8.52 -7.64
N GLU A 47 4.05 -9.18 -8.70
CA GLU A 47 3.91 -8.56 -10.03
C GLU A 47 2.90 -7.39 -10.03
N GLU A 48 1.82 -7.48 -9.24
CA GLU A 48 0.85 -6.39 -9.10
C GLU A 48 1.44 -5.11 -8.49
N THR A 49 2.57 -5.25 -7.79
CA THR A 49 3.34 -4.15 -7.18
C THR A 49 4.71 -3.98 -7.82
N PHE A 50 4.90 -4.45 -9.04
CA PHE A 50 6.15 -4.34 -9.81
C PHE A 50 7.39 -4.86 -9.07
N GLY A 51 7.25 -5.95 -8.29
CA GLY A 51 8.33 -6.56 -7.52
C GLY A 51 8.55 -5.93 -6.13
N PHE A 52 7.83 -4.86 -5.79
CA PHE A 52 7.98 -4.22 -4.48
C PHE A 52 7.15 -4.91 -3.40
N LEU A 53 7.72 -4.96 -2.20
CA LEU A 53 7.01 -5.34 -0.99
C LEU A 53 6.28 -4.11 -0.43
N ILE A 54 5.01 -3.94 -0.77
CA ILE A 54 4.18 -2.83 -0.32
C ILE A 54 3.23 -3.30 0.79
N PHE A 55 2.67 -4.49 0.61
CA PHE A 55 1.67 -5.03 1.52
C PHE A 55 2.27 -6.04 2.49
N GLN A 56 1.82 -5.99 3.74
CA GLN A 56 2.23 -6.93 4.78
C GLN A 56 1.91 -8.38 4.41
N GLU A 57 0.83 -8.58 3.68
CA GLU A 57 0.37 -9.88 3.20
C GLU A 57 1.36 -10.52 2.23
N GLN A 58 2.07 -9.73 1.42
CA GLN A 58 3.10 -10.24 0.51
C GLN A 58 4.26 -10.89 1.27
N ILE A 59 4.68 -10.33 2.41
CA ILE A 59 5.72 -10.92 3.27
C ILE A 59 5.26 -12.30 3.77
N ALA A 60 4.02 -12.41 4.25
CA ALA A 60 3.50 -13.69 4.74
C ALA A 60 3.40 -14.75 3.64
N LEU A 61 2.97 -14.35 2.45
CA LEU A 61 2.85 -15.25 1.29
C LEU A 61 4.23 -15.69 0.75
N LEU A 62 5.19 -14.78 0.64
CA LEU A 62 6.55 -15.13 0.24
C LEU A 62 7.22 -16.04 1.26
N ALA A 63 7.04 -15.77 2.55
CA ALA A 63 7.57 -16.64 3.60
C ALA A 63 6.96 -18.06 3.54
N HIS A 64 5.68 -18.15 3.18
CA HIS A 64 5.01 -19.42 2.98
C HIS A 64 5.50 -20.14 1.71
N LYS A 65 5.43 -19.48 0.56
CA LYS A 65 5.71 -20.09 -0.76
C LYS A 65 7.19 -20.43 -0.94
N LEU A 66 8.09 -19.51 -0.61
CA LEU A 66 9.52 -19.66 -0.84
C LEU A 66 10.22 -20.35 0.36
N GLY A 67 9.85 -19.96 1.58
CA GLY A 67 10.49 -20.43 2.80
C GLY A 67 9.83 -21.65 3.46
N GLY A 68 8.71 -22.15 2.91
CA GLY A 68 8.00 -23.30 3.46
C GLY A 68 7.43 -23.07 4.87
N LEU A 69 7.24 -21.83 5.30
CA LEU A 69 6.54 -21.51 6.54
C LEU A 69 5.04 -21.83 6.38
N THR A 70 4.38 -22.23 7.46
CA THR A 70 2.90 -22.29 7.42
C THR A 70 2.33 -20.87 7.29
N LEU A 71 1.08 -20.75 6.86
CA LEU A 71 0.41 -19.44 6.79
C LEU A 71 0.33 -18.75 8.16
N ASP A 72 0.15 -19.53 9.24
CA ASP A 72 0.17 -19.01 10.61
C ASP A 72 1.55 -18.49 11.01
N GLU A 73 2.62 -19.19 10.63
CA GLU A 73 4.00 -18.73 10.85
C GLU A 73 4.30 -17.46 10.03
N GLY A 74 3.81 -17.38 8.78
CA GLY A 74 3.90 -16.17 7.95
C GLY A 74 3.18 -14.99 8.58
N ASN A 75 1.98 -15.21 9.12
CA ASN A 75 1.25 -14.19 9.87
C ASN A 75 1.94 -13.81 11.19
N MET A 76 2.57 -14.76 11.85
CA MET A 76 3.38 -14.51 13.04
C MET A 76 4.61 -13.68 12.69
N LEU A 77 5.31 -14.02 11.59
CA LEU A 77 6.45 -13.26 11.07
C LEU A 77 6.08 -11.79 10.86
N ARG A 78 5.01 -11.52 10.14
CA ARG A 78 4.49 -10.16 9.93
C ARG A 78 4.32 -9.39 11.25
N LYS A 79 3.73 -10.03 12.28
CA LYS A 79 3.52 -9.42 13.60
C LYS A 79 4.82 -9.19 14.37
N VAL A 80 5.77 -10.10 14.24
CA VAL A 80 7.08 -10.01 14.92
C VAL A 80 7.93 -8.93 14.30
N LEU A 81 7.92 -8.81 12.97
CA LEU A 81 8.69 -7.81 12.25
C LEU A 81 8.17 -6.38 12.48
N THR A 82 6.85 -6.17 12.61
CA THR A 82 6.25 -4.84 12.81
C THR A 82 6.39 -4.29 14.24
N LYS A 83 6.58 -5.15 15.25
CA LYS A 83 6.70 -4.72 16.66
C LYS A 83 8.16 -4.50 17.05
N LYS A 84 8.58 -3.25 17.09
CA LYS A 84 9.89 -2.86 17.66
C LYS A 84 9.93 -3.13 19.17
N GLY A 85 10.89 -3.92 19.63
CA GLY A 85 11.39 -3.81 21.02
C GLY A 85 10.75 -4.67 22.11
N THR A 86 10.08 -5.79 21.85
CA THR A 86 9.56 -6.63 22.93
C THR A 86 9.98 -8.09 22.77
N GLY A 87 11.05 -8.53 23.49
CA GLY A 87 11.29 -9.93 23.93
C GLY A 87 11.18 -11.08 22.92
N LYS A 88 10.95 -10.81 21.64
CA LYS A 88 10.67 -11.79 20.59
C LYS A 88 11.87 -12.10 19.69
N GLY A 89 13.08 -11.69 20.10
CA GLY A 89 14.30 -12.00 19.34
C GLY A 89 14.47 -13.48 19.04
N SER A 90 14.14 -14.34 20.00
CA SER A 90 14.22 -15.78 19.81
C SER A 90 13.18 -16.34 18.81
N VAL A 91 11.98 -15.75 18.75
CA VAL A 91 10.94 -16.17 17.79
C VAL A 91 11.30 -15.70 16.38
N LYS A 92 11.76 -14.47 16.24
CA LYS A 92 12.23 -13.92 14.97
C LYS A 92 13.36 -14.76 14.39
N GLU A 93 14.36 -15.10 15.21
CA GLU A 93 15.51 -15.90 14.77
C GLU A 93 15.12 -17.33 14.39
N LYS A 94 14.18 -17.94 15.11
CA LYS A 94 13.63 -19.25 14.73
C LYS A 94 12.93 -19.21 13.38
N LEU A 95 12.10 -18.21 13.14
CA LEU A 95 11.41 -18.03 11.86
C LEU A 95 12.41 -17.75 10.73
N ARG A 96 13.44 -16.91 10.98
CA ARG A 96 14.50 -16.64 10.02
C ARG A 96 15.24 -17.93 9.63
N THR A 97 15.69 -18.69 10.61
CA THR A 97 16.40 -19.94 10.39
C THR A 97 15.56 -20.93 9.59
N LYS A 98 14.26 -21.04 9.94
CA LYS A 98 13.32 -21.92 9.21
C LYS A 98 13.10 -21.43 7.78
N PHE A 99 12.90 -20.12 7.59
CA PHE A 99 12.71 -19.51 6.28
C PHE A 99 13.90 -19.77 5.35
N ILE A 100 15.13 -19.46 5.80
CA ILE A 100 16.33 -19.64 4.97
C ILE A 100 16.53 -21.13 4.63
N LYS A 101 16.32 -22.04 5.59
CA LYS A 101 16.39 -23.48 5.32
C LYS A 101 15.35 -23.92 4.29
N GLY A 102 14.14 -23.42 4.38
CA GLY A 102 13.06 -23.71 3.43
C GLY A 102 13.37 -23.18 2.03
N CYS A 103 13.88 -21.96 1.92
CA CYS A 103 14.32 -21.39 0.63
C CYS A 103 15.40 -22.26 -0.03
N VAL A 104 16.42 -22.68 0.72
CA VAL A 104 17.49 -23.55 0.21
C VAL A 104 16.92 -24.92 -0.21
N HIS A 105 15.97 -25.48 0.53
CA HIS A 105 15.28 -26.71 0.14
C HIS A 105 14.50 -26.54 -1.18
N ASN A 106 13.99 -25.36 -1.44
CA ASN A 106 13.28 -24.99 -2.67
C ASN A 106 14.22 -24.47 -3.78
N ASN A 107 15.51 -24.80 -3.72
CA ASN A 107 16.56 -24.46 -4.69
C ASN A 107 16.82 -22.94 -4.85
N ILE A 108 16.49 -22.16 -3.84
CA ILE A 108 16.87 -20.75 -3.78
C ILE A 108 18.23 -20.65 -3.09
N ASP A 109 19.15 -19.87 -3.67
CA ASP A 109 20.48 -19.67 -3.09
C ASP A 109 20.38 -19.06 -1.68
N ARG A 110 21.33 -19.43 -0.81
CA ARG A 110 21.33 -19.00 0.58
C ARG A 110 21.48 -17.47 0.73
N ASP A 111 22.31 -16.86 -0.11
CA ASP A 111 22.55 -15.42 -0.04
C ASP A 111 21.35 -14.65 -0.59
N GLU A 112 20.68 -15.21 -1.61
CA GLU A 112 19.39 -14.68 -2.10
C GLU A 112 18.29 -14.79 -1.04
N ALA A 113 18.18 -15.91 -0.34
CA ALA A 113 17.25 -16.10 0.76
C ALA A 113 17.52 -15.13 1.92
N GLN A 114 18.80 -14.87 2.23
CA GLN A 114 19.19 -13.88 3.23
C GLN A 114 18.84 -12.47 2.77
N SER A 115 19.13 -12.12 1.53
CA SER A 115 18.78 -10.83 0.95
C SER A 115 17.27 -10.58 0.99
N LEU A 116 16.46 -11.60 0.70
CA LEU A 116 15.01 -11.51 0.79
C LEU A 116 14.54 -11.31 2.25
N TRP A 117 15.17 -11.99 3.20
CA TRP A 117 14.88 -11.77 4.61
C TRP A 117 15.20 -10.34 5.05
N ASP A 118 16.33 -9.79 4.63
CA ASP A 118 16.73 -8.42 4.94
C ASP A 118 15.74 -7.41 4.33
N LYS A 119 15.20 -7.70 3.13
CA LYS A 119 14.08 -6.93 2.56
C LYS A 119 12.83 -7.03 3.42
N PHE A 120 12.48 -8.19 3.96
CA PHE A 120 11.35 -8.31 4.89
C PHE A 120 11.55 -7.42 6.13
N GLU A 121 12.74 -7.41 6.70
CA GLU A 121 13.05 -6.57 7.86
C GLU A 121 12.97 -5.08 7.53
N PHE A 122 13.50 -4.67 6.40
CA PHE A 122 13.42 -3.30 5.91
C PHE A 122 11.96 -2.85 5.72
N PHE A 123 11.18 -3.64 4.99
CA PHE A 123 9.78 -3.31 4.70
C PHE A 123 8.82 -3.54 5.87
N SER A 124 9.23 -4.26 6.89
CA SER A 124 8.38 -4.52 8.06
C SER A 124 7.94 -3.25 8.80
N GLY A 125 8.79 -2.21 8.76
CA GLY A 125 8.46 -0.89 9.29
C GLY A 125 7.48 -0.09 8.43
N TYR A 126 7.32 -0.48 7.18
CA TYR A 126 6.56 0.26 6.15
C TYR A 126 5.42 -0.54 5.53
N GLY A 127 5.34 -1.84 5.76
CA GLY A 127 4.30 -2.69 5.20
C GLY A 127 2.90 -2.18 5.55
N PHE A 128 2.03 -2.08 4.53
CA PHE A 128 0.67 -1.60 4.67
C PHE A 128 -0.32 -2.78 4.63
N ASN A 129 -1.45 -2.65 5.30
CA ASN A 129 -2.50 -3.67 5.21
C ASN A 129 -3.22 -3.57 3.86
N LYS A 130 -3.18 -4.65 3.06
CA LYS A 130 -3.73 -4.66 1.70
C LYS A 130 -5.24 -4.45 1.70
N SER A 131 -5.98 -5.09 2.60
CA SER A 131 -7.44 -4.96 2.65
C SER A 131 -7.87 -3.53 2.97
N HIS A 132 -7.15 -2.85 3.86
CA HIS A 132 -7.38 -1.44 4.15
C HIS A 132 -7.10 -0.56 2.92
N ALA A 133 -5.96 -0.75 2.27
CA ALA A 133 -5.60 0.00 1.06
C ALA A 133 -6.65 -0.17 -0.05
N VAL A 134 -7.06 -1.40 -0.33
CA VAL A 134 -8.06 -1.70 -1.36
C VAL A 134 -9.42 -1.09 -1.03
N SER A 135 -9.88 -1.21 0.22
CA SER A 135 -11.18 -0.65 0.63
C SER A 135 -11.22 0.87 0.43
N TYR A 136 -10.19 1.59 0.86
CA TYR A 136 -10.10 3.03 0.64
C TYR A 136 -9.94 3.40 -0.84
N SER A 137 -9.21 2.59 -1.60
CA SER A 137 -9.02 2.83 -3.03
C SER A 137 -10.30 2.67 -3.82
N ILE A 138 -11.18 1.75 -3.44
CA ILE A 138 -12.52 1.61 -4.02
C ILE A 138 -13.32 2.90 -3.80
N ILE A 139 -13.35 3.40 -2.57
CA ILE A 139 -14.05 4.65 -2.24
C ILE A 139 -13.43 5.83 -3.02
N SER A 140 -12.11 5.95 -3.03
CA SER A 140 -11.42 7.00 -3.77
C SER A 140 -11.70 6.95 -5.26
N TYR A 141 -11.76 5.75 -5.84
CA TYR A 141 -12.12 5.56 -7.25
C TYR A 141 -13.57 5.97 -7.53
N GLN A 142 -14.51 5.58 -6.67
CA GLN A 142 -15.91 6.00 -6.76
C GLN A 142 -16.04 7.53 -6.67
N CYS A 143 -15.33 8.16 -5.76
CA CYS A 143 -15.27 9.61 -5.64
C CYS A 143 -14.75 10.28 -6.93
N ALA A 144 -13.65 9.78 -7.47
CA ALA A 144 -13.08 10.29 -8.71
C ALA A 144 -14.02 10.08 -9.91
N TRP A 145 -14.70 8.93 -9.96
CA TRP A 145 -15.68 8.64 -11.00
C TRP A 145 -16.89 9.60 -10.92
N LEU A 146 -17.46 9.80 -9.73
CA LEU A 146 -18.55 10.74 -9.50
C LEU A 146 -18.12 12.16 -9.86
N PHE A 147 -16.94 12.60 -9.45
CA PHE A 147 -16.42 13.92 -9.80
C PHE A 147 -16.23 14.09 -11.30
N ASN A 148 -15.84 13.04 -12.03
CA ASN A 148 -15.65 13.13 -13.49
C ASN A 148 -16.97 13.20 -14.25
N TYR A 149 -17.99 12.43 -13.85
CA TYR A 149 -19.25 12.31 -14.60
C TYR A 149 -20.37 13.21 -14.06
N TYR A 150 -20.31 13.58 -12.77
CA TYR A 150 -21.31 14.39 -12.07
C TYR A 150 -20.62 15.46 -11.20
N PRO A 151 -19.80 16.35 -11.83
CA PRO A 151 -18.93 17.25 -11.07
C PRO A 151 -19.69 18.26 -10.19
N ALA A 152 -20.84 18.75 -10.65
CA ALA A 152 -21.63 19.73 -9.90
C ALA A 152 -22.28 19.08 -8.67
N GLU A 153 -22.92 17.95 -8.85
CA GLU A 153 -23.58 17.18 -7.78
C GLU A 153 -22.58 16.66 -6.76
N TRP A 154 -21.44 16.16 -7.26
CA TRP A 154 -20.34 15.74 -6.39
C TRP A 154 -19.80 16.90 -5.55
N MET A 155 -19.56 18.05 -6.17
CA MET A 155 -19.02 19.21 -5.46
C MET A 155 -20.03 19.75 -4.45
N ALA A 156 -21.31 19.78 -4.78
CA ALA A 156 -22.36 20.18 -3.85
C ALA A 156 -22.41 19.26 -2.62
N ALA A 157 -22.41 17.94 -2.85
CA ALA A 157 -22.38 16.96 -1.76
C ALA A 157 -21.09 17.03 -0.93
N PHE A 158 -19.93 17.23 -1.56
CA PHE A 158 -18.66 17.42 -0.88
C PHE A 158 -18.69 18.66 0.03
N LEU A 159 -19.17 19.79 -0.47
CA LEU A 159 -19.27 21.03 0.32
C LEU A 159 -20.30 20.89 1.45
N ASP A 160 -21.41 20.21 1.23
CA ASP A 160 -22.43 19.97 2.26
C ASP A 160 -21.88 19.12 3.42
N LYS A 161 -21.17 18.03 3.11
CA LYS A 161 -20.71 17.06 4.12
C LYS A 161 -19.37 17.39 4.76
N GLU A 162 -18.62 18.37 4.22
CA GLU A 162 -17.34 18.76 4.81
C GLU A 162 -17.54 19.38 6.19
N PRO A 163 -16.80 18.98 7.23
CA PRO A 163 -16.86 19.56 8.56
C PRO A 163 -16.63 21.08 8.54
N GLU A 164 -17.31 21.82 9.41
CA GLU A 164 -17.24 23.30 9.48
C GLU A 164 -15.78 23.79 9.57
N SER A 165 -14.94 23.13 10.36
CA SER A 165 -13.53 23.48 10.51
C SER A 165 -12.70 23.38 9.22
N ARG A 166 -13.20 22.74 8.18
CA ARG A 166 -12.56 22.58 6.87
C ARG A 166 -13.33 23.20 5.72
N LYS A 167 -14.48 23.82 6.00
CA LYS A 167 -15.41 24.38 5.01
C LYS A 167 -14.73 25.44 4.13
N GLU A 168 -13.99 26.36 4.73
CA GLU A 168 -13.26 27.39 3.98
C GLU A 168 -12.25 26.79 3.00
N LYS A 169 -11.49 25.77 3.44
CA LYS A 169 -10.55 25.05 2.57
C LYS A 169 -11.27 24.34 1.42
N ALA A 170 -12.41 23.71 1.70
CA ALA A 170 -13.23 23.03 0.70
C ALA A 170 -13.78 24.02 -0.35
N ILE A 171 -14.24 25.20 0.08
CA ILE A 171 -14.68 26.28 -0.81
C ILE A 171 -13.53 26.73 -1.73
N ASN A 172 -12.34 26.90 -1.19
CA ASN A 172 -11.17 27.28 -1.98
C ASN A 172 -10.79 26.22 -3.00
N ILE A 173 -10.85 24.94 -2.63
CA ILE A 173 -10.66 23.82 -3.55
C ILE A 173 -11.70 23.86 -4.68
N ALA A 174 -12.98 24.01 -4.35
CA ALA A 174 -14.04 24.11 -5.35
C ALA A 174 -13.78 25.24 -6.35
N LYS A 175 -13.38 26.42 -5.87
CA LYS A 175 -13.01 27.56 -6.74
C LYS A 175 -11.82 27.24 -7.64
N GLN A 176 -10.80 26.53 -7.16
CA GLN A 176 -9.65 26.10 -7.98
C GLN A 176 -10.06 25.16 -9.11
N PHE A 177 -11.08 24.33 -8.92
CA PHE A 177 -11.69 23.52 -9.96
C PHE A 177 -12.68 24.26 -10.87
N GLY A 178 -12.81 25.59 -10.72
CA GLY A 178 -13.65 26.44 -11.56
C GLY A 178 -15.11 26.52 -11.15
N PHE A 179 -15.50 25.94 -10.01
CA PHE A 179 -16.87 26.07 -9.53
C PHE A 179 -17.16 27.46 -8.99
N LYS A 180 -18.30 28.02 -9.40
CA LYS A 180 -18.83 29.26 -8.88
C LYS A 180 -19.76 28.96 -7.72
N ILE A 181 -19.40 29.43 -6.53
CA ILE A 181 -20.24 29.33 -5.34
C ILE A 181 -21.01 30.63 -5.21
N ALA A 182 -22.31 30.56 -5.43
CA ALA A 182 -23.19 31.73 -5.29
C ALA A 182 -23.33 32.10 -3.79
N PRO A 183 -23.50 33.39 -3.48
CA PRO A 183 -23.87 33.79 -2.13
C PRO A 183 -25.23 33.19 -1.75
N LEU A 184 -25.45 33.03 -0.46
CA LEU A 184 -26.73 32.58 0.05
C LEU A 184 -27.85 33.53 -0.37
N ASP A 185 -28.95 32.98 -0.85
CA ASP A 185 -30.15 33.72 -1.26
C ASP A 185 -31.38 33.04 -0.67
N VAL A 186 -32.11 33.73 0.19
CA VAL A 186 -33.25 33.20 0.91
C VAL A 186 -34.35 32.65 0.00
N ASN A 187 -34.43 33.12 -1.25
CA ASN A 187 -35.43 32.68 -2.22
C ASN A 187 -34.94 31.55 -3.15
N LYS A 188 -33.65 31.23 -3.15
CA LYS A 188 -33.03 30.32 -4.12
C LYS A 188 -32.25 29.18 -3.46
N SER A 189 -31.69 29.44 -2.27
CA SER A 189 -30.90 28.41 -1.56
C SER A 189 -31.82 27.39 -0.93
N GLY A 190 -31.57 26.13 -1.18
CA GLY A 190 -32.23 25.02 -0.49
C GLY A 190 -31.75 24.88 0.95
N THR A 191 -32.40 24.02 1.71
CA THR A 191 -32.01 23.61 3.08
C THR A 191 -30.95 22.53 3.03
#